data_f83137147c06d49bbbb159854ac5abf1
#
_entry.id   f83137147c06d49bbbb159854ac5abf1
#
_cell.length_a   1.000
_cell.length_b   1.000
_cell.length_c   1.000
_cell.angle_alpha   90.00
_cell.angle_beta   90.00
_cell.angle_gamma   90.00
#
_symmetry.space_group_name_H-M   'P 1'
#
loop_
_entity.id
_entity.type
_entity.pdbx_description
1 polymer ?
#
loop_
_entity_poly.entity_id
_entity_poly.type
_entity_poly.pdbx_seq_one_letter_code
_entity_poly.pdbx_strand_id
1 'polypeptide(L)'
;MKKITLLFVFAVAMATAAFAQPRAVGLRIGYGAAASYQHSMGEKNMIEVEVGLPGFNAIEAAATYDWINPGGLEFPAVSKGKFNWYAGVGAGVGYDWGTWWYYPYAFGGVVGRIGVEYNFDFPLQLSVDWRPLIGVEGNKYGVDFYADGLYSGAIAVGARYIF
;
A
#
# COMPACT_ATOMS: atom_id res chain seq x y z
N MET A 1 -5.33 32.02 5.40
CA MET A 1 -6.67 31.46 5.31
C MET A 1 -6.96 30.87 3.91
N LYS A 2 -6.79 31.60 2.79
CA LYS A 2 -7.09 31.09 1.42
C LYS A 2 -6.39 29.75 1.05
N LYS A 3 -5.14 29.56 1.51
CA LYS A 3 -4.38 28.30 1.21
C LYS A 3 -4.94 27.08 1.97
N ILE A 4 -5.39 27.27 3.21
CA ILE A 4 -5.99 26.20 4.02
C ILE A 4 -7.37 25.85 3.47
N THR A 5 -8.16 26.84 3.05
CA THR A 5 -9.46 26.61 2.41
C THR A 5 -9.30 25.85 1.09
N LEU A 6 -8.28 26.19 0.28
CA LEU A 6 -7.99 25.49 -0.97
C LEU A 6 -7.58 24.03 -0.73
N LEU A 7 -6.74 23.78 0.29
CA LEU A 7 -6.35 22.42 0.72
C LEU A 7 -7.55 21.62 1.21
N PHE A 8 -8.43 22.24 1.98
CA PHE A 8 -9.64 21.59 2.48
C PHE A 8 -10.63 21.28 1.35
N VAL A 9 -10.84 22.23 0.41
CA VAL A 9 -11.68 22.00 -0.78
C VAL A 9 -11.09 20.91 -1.67
N PHE A 10 -9.77 20.87 -1.85
CA PHE A 10 -9.10 19.82 -2.61
C PHE A 10 -9.19 18.46 -1.91
N ALA A 11 -9.04 18.42 -0.59
CA ALA A 11 -9.22 17.20 0.19
C ALA A 11 -10.67 16.67 0.16
N VAL A 12 -11.66 17.58 0.23
CA VAL A 12 -13.09 17.23 0.11
C VAL A 12 -13.41 16.78 -1.33
N ALA A 13 -12.88 17.43 -2.36
CA ALA A 13 -13.05 17.03 -3.76
C ALA A 13 -12.39 15.66 -4.03
N MET A 14 -11.22 15.41 -3.47
CA MET A 14 -10.58 14.09 -3.52
C MET A 14 -11.40 13.03 -2.79
N ALA A 15 -11.96 13.36 -1.62
CA ALA A 15 -12.82 12.46 -0.87
C ALA A 15 -14.11 12.12 -1.65
N THR A 16 -14.75 13.11 -2.29
CA THR A 16 -15.97 12.86 -3.09
C THR A 16 -15.69 12.05 -4.35
N ALA A 17 -14.53 12.24 -4.99
CA ALA A 17 -14.09 11.39 -6.10
C ALA A 17 -13.79 9.95 -5.65
N ALA A 18 -13.28 9.78 -4.41
CA ALA A 18 -13.03 8.48 -3.82
C ALA A 18 -14.30 7.67 -3.55
N PHE A 19 -15.44 8.32 -3.29
CA PHE A 19 -16.73 7.64 -3.12
C PHE A 19 -17.32 7.10 -4.43
N ALA A 20 -16.76 7.47 -5.59
CA ALA A 20 -17.34 7.08 -6.88
C ALA A 20 -17.10 5.61 -7.23
N GLN A 21 -15.98 5.00 -6.78
CA GLN A 21 -15.66 3.58 -7.02
C GLN A 21 -14.73 3.00 -5.95
N PRO A 22 -15.13 2.92 -4.67
CA PRO A 22 -14.35 2.22 -3.67
C PRO A 22 -14.23 0.75 -4.09
N ARG A 23 -13.08 0.15 -3.84
CA ARG A 23 -12.87 -1.25 -4.15
C ARG A 23 -12.86 -2.10 -2.89
N ALA A 24 -11.97 -1.77 -1.96
CA ALA A 24 -11.86 -2.51 -0.72
C ALA A 24 -11.16 -1.72 0.40
N VAL A 25 -11.46 -2.06 1.64
CA VAL A 25 -10.78 -1.53 2.82
C VAL A 25 -10.50 -2.67 3.79
N GLY A 26 -9.36 -2.65 4.45
CA GLY A 26 -9.02 -3.69 5.41
C GLY A 26 -7.66 -3.54 6.03
N LEU A 27 -7.09 -4.67 6.39
CA LEU A 27 -5.81 -4.77 7.07
C LEU A 27 -4.84 -5.61 6.25
N ARG A 28 -3.57 -5.29 6.40
CA ARG A 28 -2.45 -6.01 5.86
C ARG A 28 -1.49 -6.34 7.01
N ILE A 29 -1.06 -7.58 7.11
CA ILE A 29 -0.21 -8.11 8.18
C ILE A 29 0.97 -8.84 7.57
N GLY A 30 2.17 -8.48 8.00
CA GLY A 30 3.45 -9.08 7.63
C GLY A 30 4.49 -8.75 8.67
N TYR A 31 5.57 -8.07 8.31
CA TYR A 31 6.55 -7.52 9.26
C TYR A 31 5.98 -6.32 10.06
N GLY A 32 4.72 -6.32 10.37
CA GLY A 32 3.99 -5.28 11.05
C GLY A 32 2.52 -5.37 10.63
N ALA A 33 1.77 -4.30 10.88
CA ALA A 33 0.37 -4.21 10.52
C ALA A 33 0.09 -2.86 9.83
N ALA A 34 -0.76 -2.87 8.82
CA ALA A 34 -1.18 -1.67 8.11
C ALA A 34 -2.69 -1.67 7.84
N ALA A 35 -3.30 -0.51 7.90
CA ALA A 35 -4.59 -0.26 7.31
C ALA A 35 -4.40 0.00 5.81
N SER A 36 -5.26 -0.58 4.98
CA SER A 36 -5.19 -0.54 3.53
C SER A 36 -6.54 -0.12 2.96
N TYR A 37 -6.49 0.80 2.01
CA TYR A 37 -7.64 1.23 1.21
C TYR A 37 -7.30 1.12 -0.27
N GLN A 38 -8.16 0.42 -1.02
CA GLN A 38 -8.06 0.27 -2.47
C GLN A 38 -9.15 1.08 -3.16
N HIS A 39 -8.76 1.81 -4.19
CA HIS A 39 -9.65 2.54 -5.07
C HIS A 39 -9.50 2.06 -6.51
N SER A 40 -10.61 1.66 -7.14
CA SER A 40 -10.59 1.24 -8.54
C SER A 40 -10.43 2.44 -9.48
N MET A 41 -9.48 2.33 -10.41
CA MET A 41 -9.24 3.27 -11.49
C MET A 41 -9.69 2.65 -12.82
N GLY A 42 -10.91 2.11 -12.83
CA GLY A 42 -11.44 1.30 -13.91
C GLY A 42 -11.29 -0.20 -13.65
N GLU A 43 -11.45 -1.02 -14.70
CA GLU A 43 -11.48 -2.49 -14.54
C GLU A 43 -10.10 -3.13 -14.31
N LYS A 44 -9.04 -2.48 -14.77
CA LYS A 44 -7.68 -3.06 -14.83
C LYS A 44 -6.66 -2.36 -13.95
N ASN A 45 -7.06 -1.32 -13.24
CA ASN A 45 -6.12 -0.54 -12.44
C ASN A 45 -6.73 -0.19 -11.09
N MET A 46 -5.88 -0.03 -10.09
CA MET A 46 -6.26 0.46 -8.77
C MET A 46 -5.16 1.34 -8.17
N ILE A 47 -5.57 2.20 -7.27
CA ILE A 47 -4.66 2.85 -6.33
C ILE A 47 -4.87 2.18 -4.98
N GLU A 48 -3.78 1.83 -4.31
CA GLU A 48 -3.82 1.41 -2.91
C GLU A 48 -3.07 2.42 -2.05
N VAL A 49 -3.69 2.81 -0.95
CA VAL A 49 -3.07 3.65 0.08
C VAL A 49 -2.99 2.84 1.37
N GLU A 50 -1.84 2.85 1.97
CA GLU A 50 -1.56 2.14 3.22
C GLU A 50 -1.00 3.10 4.27
N VAL A 51 -1.40 2.89 5.52
CA VAL A 51 -0.75 3.48 6.69
C VAL A 51 -0.53 2.36 7.69
N GLY A 52 0.70 2.18 8.11
CA GLY A 52 1.08 1.02 8.92
C GLY A 52 2.21 1.27 9.89
N LEU A 53 2.49 0.23 10.64
CA LEU A 53 3.51 0.16 11.69
C LEU A 53 4.49 -0.98 11.35
N PRO A 54 5.44 -0.76 10.42
CA PRO A 54 6.47 -1.76 10.13
C PRO A 54 7.32 -2.03 11.37
N GLY A 55 7.51 -3.31 11.68
CA GLY A 55 8.24 -3.75 12.88
C GLY A 55 7.69 -3.27 14.22
N PHE A 56 6.58 -2.54 14.23
CA PHE A 56 5.99 -1.84 15.39
C PHE A 56 6.91 -0.79 16.03
N ASN A 57 8.00 -0.42 15.36
CA ASN A 57 8.94 0.63 15.77
C ASN A 57 9.02 1.79 14.76
N ALA A 58 8.17 1.78 13.76
CA ALA A 58 8.06 2.84 12.75
C ALA A 58 6.61 3.11 12.40
N ILE A 59 6.37 4.24 11.76
CA ILE A 59 5.14 4.55 11.03
C ILE A 59 5.50 4.76 9.56
N GLU A 60 4.69 4.20 8.67
CA GLU A 60 4.85 4.35 7.24
C GLU A 60 3.51 4.69 6.59
N ALA A 61 3.53 5.60 5.62
CA ALA A 61 2.44 5.82 4.69
C ALA A 61 2.96 5.57 3.27
N ALA A 62 2.23 4.78 2.50
CA ALA A 62 2.57 4.46 1.13
C ALA A 62 1.34 4.55 0.22
N ALA A 63 1.58 4.88 -1.05
CA ALA A 63 0.57 4.82 -2.09
C ALA A 63 1.17 4.16 -3.33
N THR A 64 0.45 3.21 -3.91
CA THR A 64 0.83 2.51 -5.14
C THR A 64 -0.26 2.63 -6.20
N TYR A 65 0.17 2.68 -7.45
CA TYR A 65 -0.68 2.47 -8.60
C TYR A 65 -0.40 1.07 -9.14
N ASP A 66 -1.42 0.22 -9.12
CA ASP A 66 -1.32 -1.20 -9.44
C ASP A 66 -2.12 -1.53 -10.69
N TRP A 67 -1.51 -2.29 -11.60
CA TRP A 67 -2.16 -2.91 -12.76
C TRP A 67 -2.67 -4.30 -12.35
N ILE A 68 -3.94 -4.56 -12.60
CA ILE A 68 -4.60 -5.83 -12.33
C ILE A 68 -4.52 -6.69 -13.59
N ASN A 69 -4.03 -7.93 -13.46
CA ASN A 69 -3.81 -8.87 -14.55
C ASN A 69 -3.03 -8.24 -15.72
N PRO A 70 -1.85 -7.58 -15.46
CA PRO A 70 -1.11 -6.91 -16.51
C PRO A 70 -0.71 -7.90 -17.62
N GLY A 71 -0.72 -7.41 -18.88
CA GLY A 71 -0.44 -8.24 -20.03
C GLY A 71 -1.57 -9.20 -20.44
N GLY A 72 -2.73 -9.13 -19.80
CA GLY A 72 -3.86 -10.01 -20.09
C GLY A 72 -3.69 -11.44 -19.57
N LEU A 73 -2.72 -11.65 -18.68
CA LEU A 73 -2.53 -12.94 -18.02
C LEU A 73 -3.57 -13.10 -16.90
N GLU A 74 -4.58 -13.90 -17.15
CA GLU A 74 -5.64 -14.19 -16.19
C GLU A 74 -5.49 -15.62 -15.64
N PHE A 75 -5.83 -15.78 -14.35
CA PHE A 75 -5.93 -17.13 -13.79
C PHE A 75 -7.14 -17.86 -14.36
N PRO A 76 -7.08 -19.20 -14.47
CA PRO A 76 -8.25 -19.99 -14.86
C PRO A 76 -9.45 -19.67 -13.97
N ALA A 77 -10.63 -19.65 -14.58
CA ALA A 77 -11.85 -19.43 -13.84
C ALA A 77 -12.04 -20.50 -12.76
N VAL A 78 -12.32 -20.04 -11.55
CA VAL A 78 -12.67 -20.90 -10.41
C VAL A 78 -14.19 -20.90 -10.23
N SER A 79 -14.72 -21.97 -9.69
CA SER A 79 -16.18 -22.16 -9.56
C SER A 79 -16.85 -21.15 -8.61
N LYS A 80 -16.09 -20.53 -7.73
CA LYS A 80 -16.55 -19.50 -6.78
C LYS A 80 -15.47 -18.48 -6.60
N GLY A 81 -15.83 -17.17 -6.72
CA GLY A 81 -14.89 -16.07 -6.58
C GLY A 81 -14.00 -15.84 -7.80
N LYS A 82 -13.01 -14.94 -7.67
CA LYS A 82 -12.11 -14.54 -8.74
C LYS A 82 -10.69 -14.37 -8.22
N PHE A 83 -9.74 -15.02 -8.89
CA PHE A 83 -8.31 -14.78 -8.72
C PHE A 83 -7.84 -13.67 -9.65
N ASN A 84 -7.07 -12.74 -9.11
CA ASN A 84 -6.29 -11.77 -9.88
C ASN A 84 -4.85 -11.76 -9.36
N TRP A 85 -3.93 -11.37 -10.22
CA TRP A 85 -2.63 -10.91 -9.80
C TRP A 85 -2.48 -9.42 -10.11
N TYR A 86 -1.57 -8.76 -9.46
CA TYR A 86 -1.33 -7.34 -9.70
C TYR A 86 0.15 -7.02 -9.52
N ALA A 87 0.58 -6.00 -10.24
CA ALA A 87 1.89 -5.42 -10.10
C ALA A 87 1.77 -3.91 -10.14
N GLY A 88 2.57 -3.23 -9.35
CA GLY A 88 2.47 -1.77 -9.23
C GLY A 88 3.75 -1.10 -8.76
N VAL A 89 3.69 0.22 -8.82
CA VAL A 89 4.75 1.10 -8.38
C VAL A 89 4.13 2.31 -7.68
N GLY A 90 4.87 2.85 -6.73
CA GLY A 90 4.41 4.00 -5.97
C GLY A 90 5.50 4.67 -5.17
N ALA A 91 5.10 5.34 -4.11
CA ALA A 91 6.00 5.98 -3.18
C ALA A 91 5.56 5.75 -1.74
N GLY A 92 6.52 5.75 -0.83
CA GLY A 92 6.28 5.66 0.59
C GLY A 92 7.21 6.58 1.36
N VAL A 93 6.74 7.01 2.52
CA VAL A 93 7.49 7.80 3.49
C VAL A 93 7.18 7.29 4.88
N GLY A 94 8.15 7.39 5.77
CA GLY A 94 7.96 6.94 7.14
C GLY A 94 8.96 7.53 8.11
N TYR A 95 8.77 7.17 9.34
CA TYR A 95 9.64 7.56 10.44
C TYR A 95 9.79 6.39 11.40
N ASP A 96 11.04 5.97 11.62
CA ASP A 96 11.42 4.98 12.62
C ASP A 96 11.90 5.73 13.87
N TRP A 97 11.32 5.41 15.02
CA TRP A 97 11.71 6.06 16.28
C TRP A 97 12.94 5.46 16.94
N GLY A 98 13.60 4.57 16.21
CA GLY A 98 14.87 3.97 16.67
C GLY A 98 14.70 2.90 17.74
N THR A 99 15.83 2.38 18.15
CA THR A 99 15.93 1.43 19.25
C THR A 99 17.13 1.80 20.15
N TRP A 100 17.47 0.94 21.12
CA TRP A 100 18.69 1.09 21.92
C TRP A 100 19.99 1.05 21.09
N TRP A 101 19.91 0.54 19.83
CA TRP A 101 21.09 0.26 19.01
C TRP A 101 21.25 1.23 17.82
N TYR A 102 20.19 1.93 17.42
CA TYR A 102 20.25 2.90 16.34
C TYR A 102 19.31 4.09 16.58
N TYR A 103 19.68 5.22 15.96
CA TYR A 103 18.98 6.49 16.13
C TYR A 103 17.68 6.52 15.30
N PRO A 104 16.70 7.32 15.75
CA PRO A 104 15.53 7.62 14.94
C PRO A 104 15.92 8.20 13.58
N TYR A 105 15.20 7.82 12.53
CA TYR A 105 15.40 8.33 11.18
C TYR A 105 14.07 8.45 10.44
N ALA A 106 14.02 9.42 9.48
CA ALA A 106 12.97 9.51 8.50
C ALA A 106 13.44 8.77 7.23
N PHE A 107 12.54 8.10 6.56
CA PHE A 107 12.84 7.41 5.31
C PHE A 107 11.79 7.69 4.26
N GLY A 108 12.15 7.52 3.00
CA GLY A 108 11.22 7.63 1.90
C GLY A 108 11.82 7.16 0.59
N GLY A 109 10.97 6.72 -0.32
CA GLY A 109 11.44 6.17 -1.57
C GLY A 109 10.35 5.66 -2.48
N VAL A 110 10.79 4.90 -3.47
CA VAL A 110 9.94 4.21 -4.43
C VAL A 110 9.50 2.87 -3.83
N VAL A 111 8.22 2.60 -3.94
CA VAL A 111 7.61 1.33 -3.55
C VAL A 111 7.33 0.52 -4.81
N GLY A 112 7.85 -0.70 -4.86
CA GLY A 112 7.41 -1.72 -5.81
C GLY A 112 6.34 -2.60 -5.16
N ARG A 113 5.46 -3.20 -5.95
CA ARG A 113 4.48 -4.13 -5.45
C ARG A 113 4.16 -5.22 -6.46
N ILE A 114 4.07 -6.45 -6.00
CA ILE A 114 3.54 -7.56 -6.77
C ILE A 114 2.79 -8.50 -5.84
N GLY A 115 1.62 -8.96 -6.26
CA GLY A 115 0.81 -9.82 -5.42
C GLY A 115 -0.27 -10.56 -6.16
N VAL A 116 -0.96 -11.39 -5.42
CA VAL A 116 -2.16 -12.10 -5.84
C VAL A 116 -3.29 -11.81 -4.88
N GLU A 117 -4.49 -11.76 -5.39
CA GLU A 117 -5.70 -11.57 -4.60
C GLU A 117 -6.77 -12.57 -4.99
N TYR A 118 -7.56 -12.95 -4.03
CA TYR A 118 -8.76 -13.76 -4.21
C TYR A 118 -9.96 -12.99 -3.70
N ASN A 119 -10.87 -12.66 -4.60
CA ASN A 119 -12.14 -12.03 -4.30
C ASN A 119 -13.20 -13.12 -4.20
N PHE A 120 -13.79 -13.27 -3.01
CA PHE A 120 -14.85 -14.25 -2.76
C PHE A 120 -16.19 -13.81 -3.37
N ASP A 121 -17.15 -14.70 -3.45
CA ASP A 121 -18.55 -14.40 -3.85
C ASP A 121 -19.30 -13.56 -2.81
N PHE A 122 -18.76 -13.42 -1.61
CA PHE A 122 -19.21 -12.53 -0.56
C PHE A 122 -18.16 -11.39 -0.39
N PRO A 123 -18.48 -10.27 0.26
CA PRO A 123 -17.64 -9.08 0.26
C PRO A 123 -16.34 -9.23 1.08
N LEU A 124 -15.52 -10.19 0.72
CA LEU A 124 -14.19 -10.44 1.28
C LEU A 124 -13.16 -10.59 0.16
N GLN A 125 -12.03 -9.94 0.33
CA GLN A 125 -10.82 -10.14 -0.45
C GLN A 125 -9.70 -10.62 0.48
N LEU A 126 -8.99 -11.66 0.06
CA LEU A 126 -7.70 -12.04 0.62
C LEU A 126 -6.59 -11.76 -0.39
N SER A 127 -5.44 -11.34 0.08
CA SER A 127 -4.27 -11.11 -0.78
C SER A 127 -2.99 -11.56 -0.11
N VAL A 128 -2.01 -11.88 -0.95
CA VAL A 128 -0.60 -12.03 -0.55
C VAL A 128 0.21 -11.18 -1.51
N ASP A 129 1.05 -10.32 -0.98
CA ASP A 129 1.90 -9.46 -1.79
C ASP A 129 3.30 -9.27 -1.20
N TRP A 130 4.22 -8.92 -2.08
CA TRP A 130 5.57 -8.47 -1.77
C TRP A 130 5.67 -7.00 -2.16
N ARG A 131 6.10 -6.14 -1.20
CA ARG A 131 6.10 -4.68 -1.34
C ARG A 131 7.38 -4.07 -0.78
N PRO A 132 8.51 -4.14 -1.51
CA PRO A 132 9.74 -3.48 -1.10
C PRO A 132 9.66 -1.96 -1.26
N LEU A 133 10.41 -1.24 -0.41
CA LEU A 133 10.66 0.19 -0.50
C LEU A 133 12.16 0.43 -0.66
N ILE A 134 12.54 1.18 -1.68
CA ILE A 134 13.92 1.56 -1.96
C ILE A 134 14.02 3.08 -2.07
N GLY A 135 14.94 3.66 -1.32
CA GLY A 135 15.08 5.11 -1.31
C GLY A 135 16.22 5.60 -0.43
N VAL A 136 15.92 6.56 0.40
CA VAL A 136 16.88 7.17 1.31
C VAL A 136 16.32 7.24 2.72
N GLU A 137 17.20 7.16 3.70
CA GLU A 137 16.91 7.48 5.09
C GLU A 137 17.78 8.63 5.55
N GLY A 138 17.28 9.40 6.49
CA GLY A 138 18.01 10.54 7.03
C GLY A 138 17.78 10.74 8.51
N ASN A 139 18.86 11.08 9.21
CA ASN A 139 18.87 11.45 10.61
C ASN A 139 19.80 12.64 10.85
N LYS A 140 20.02 13.02 12.11
CA LYS A 140 20.90 14.15 12.49
C LYS A 140 22.38 13.98 12.11
N TYR A 141 22.79 12.81 11.67
CA TYR A 141 24.18 12.52 11.32
C TYR A 141 24.43 12.46 9.81
N GLY A 142 23.40 12.26 9.01
CA GLY A 142 23.54 12.19 7.55
C GLY A 142 22.34 11.57 6.87
N VAL A 143 22.54 11.31 5.58
CA VAL A 143 21.58 10.64 4.70
C VAL A 143 22.28 9.41 4.12
N ASP A 144 21.60 8.27 4.20
CA ASP A 144 22.07 6.98 3.72
C ASP A 144 21.07 6.33 2.77
N PHE A 145 21.51 5.30 2.07
CA PHE A 145 20.65 4.48 1.23
C PHE A 145 19.75 3.60 2.10
N TYR A 146 18.47 3.60 1.78
CA TYR A 146 17.45 2.80 2.45
C TYR A 146 16.88 1.76 1.50
N ALA A 147 16.84 0.53 1.95
CA ALA A 147 16.17 -0.54 1.22
C ALA A 147 15.52 -1.51 2.22
N ASP A 148 14.21 -1.43 2.32
CA ASP A 148 13.44 -2.34 3.15
C ASP A 148 12.64 -3.33 2.32
N GLY A 149 12.55 -4.55 2.83
CA GLY A 149 11.71 -5.58 2.27
C GLY A 149 12.19 -6.17 0.95
N LEU A 150 13.45 -5.97 0.53
CA LEU A 150 14.02 -6.67 -0.62
C LEU A 150 14.01 -8.20 -0.45
N TYR A 151 13.96 -8.65 0.79
CA TYR A 151 13.84 -10.06 1.17
C TYR A 151 12.43 -10.38 1.71
N SER A 152 12.32 -11.33 2.62
CA SER A 152 11.05 -11.81 3.17
C SER A 152 10.25 -10.79 4.00
N GLY A 153 10.88 -9.74 4.51
CA GLY A 153 10.23 -8.72 5.36
C GLY A 153 9.09 -7.95 4.68
N ALA A 154 9.10 -7.84 3.35
CA ALA A 154 8.07 -7.15 2.58
C ALA A 154 6.85 -8.01 2.23
N ILE A 155 6.85 -9.30 2.56
CA ILE A 155 5.71 -10.18 2.28
C ILE A 155 4.65 -9.96 3.35
N ALA A 156 3.40 -9.77 2.91
CA ALA A 156 2.27 -9.62 3.80
C ALA A 156 1.01 -10.30 3.24
N VAL A 157 0.11 -10.63 4.16
CA VAL A 157 -1.23 -11.11 3.88
C VAL A 157 -2.21 -9.99 4.15
N GLY A 158 -3.12 -9.74 3.23
CA GLY A 158 -4.19 -8.75 3.36
C GLY A 158 -5.56 -9.42 3.49
N ALA A 159 -6.42 -8.83 4.32
CA ALA A 159 -7.83 -9.17 4.39
C ALA A 159 -8.64 -7.86 4.30
N ARG A 160 -9.53 -7.77 3.30
CA ARG A 160 -10.26 -6.54 3.00
C ARG A 160 -11.73 -6.83 2.75
N TYR A 161 -12.57 -5.90 3.17
CA TYR A 161 -13.97 -5.84 2.81
C TYR A 161 -14.13 -5.15 1.45
N ILE A 162 -14.89 -5.77 0.54
CA ILE A 162 -15.19 -5.24 -0.80
C ILE A 162 -16.55 -4.52 -0.74
N PHE A 163 -16.62 -3.34 -1.36
CA PHE A 163 -17.87 -2.55 -1.47
C PHE A 163 -18.58 -2.80 -2.78
#